data_ac3bcfe729993157997b3bff454a83d3
#
_entry.id   ac3bcfe729993157997b3bff454a83d3
#
_cell.length_a   1.000
_cell.length_b   1.000
_cell.length_c   1.000
_cell.angle_alpha   90.00
_cell.angle_beta   90.00
_cell.angle_gamma   90.00
#
_symmetry.space_group_name_H-M   'P 1'
#
loop_
_entity.id
_entity.type
_entity.pdbx_description
1 polymer ?
#
loop_
_entity_poly.entity_id
_entity_poly.type
_entity_poly.pdbx_seq_one_letter_code
_entity_poly.pdbx_strand_id
1 'polypeptide(L)'
;LGIRVLRKVENIVRDEMEKVGGLEVLMPGVQPAELWQESGRWEEDGPELLRLNDRHNREFCLGPTHEEIITDLARRELASYKQLPITWYQIQTKFRDEIRPRFGVMRSREFIMKDAYSFHMDQDSLQQTYDVMHQAYTNIFTRFGLDFRPVMADSGSIGGTGSHEFHVLADSGEDAIAFSSGSNYAANIEKAEALPPQGERPAATEEKTTVETPGKHSIEEVSAFLKIDASQCLKTLLVVGAEENSVVALVLRGDHELNEIKAEQLEQVAAPLCFASEEQVKAVAGCAPGSVGPDLNITVIADHSAAHTANFVCGANEDGKHFKGVNWG
;
A
#
# COMPACT_ATOMS: atom_id res chain seq x y z
N LEU A 1 -29.12 -10.58 -17.66
CA LEU A 1 -28.73 -9.18 -17.85
C LEU A 1 -27.22 -9.02 -17.68
N GLY A 2 -26.60 -9.52 -16.59
CA GLY A 2 -25.19 -9.36 -16.25
C GLY A 2 -24.22 -9.78 -17.36
N ILE A 3 -24.38 -10.97 -17.94
CA ILE A 3 -23.50 -11.44 -19.02
C ILE A 3 -23.55 -10.55 -20.29
N ARG A 4 -24.67 -9.88 -20.55
CA ARG A 4 -24.76 -8.95 -21.68
C ARG A 4 -23.95 -7.66 -21.41
N VAL A 5 -23.94 -7.19 -20.18
CA VAL A 5 -23.13 -6.04 -19.75
C VAL A 5 -21.66 -6.43 -19.81
N LEU A 6 -21.30 -7.57 -19.23
CA LEU A 6 -19.93 -8.06 -19.20
C LEU A 6 -19.34 -8.18 -20.61
N ARG A 7 -20.05 -8.78 -21.56
CA ARG A 7 -19.61 -8.86 -22.96
C ARG A 7 -19.40 -7.49 -23.63
N LYS A 8 -20.20 -6.49 -23.26
CA LYS A 8 -19.98 -5.13 -23.78
C LYS A 8 -18.72 -4.51 -23.20
N VAL A 9 -18.47 -4.72 -21.90
CA VAL A 9 -17.25 -4.30 -21.23
C VAL A 9 -16.04 -4.98 -21.87
N GLU A 10 -16.05 -6.29 -22.01
CA GLU A 10 -14.99 -7.06 -22.68
C GLU A 10 -14.69 -6.56 -24.09
N ASN A 11 -15.73 -6.28 -24.88
CA ASN A 11 -15.53 -5.78 -26.25
C ASN A 11 -14.90 -4.40 -26.29
N ILE A 12 -15.29 -3.49 -25.40
CA ILE A 12 -14.64 -2.18 -25.28
C ILE A 12 -13.18 -2.31 -24.91
N VAL A 13 -12.88 -3.18 -23.95
CA VAL A 13 -11.49 -3.45 -23.53
C VAL A 13 -10.69 -4.05 -24.69
N ARG A 14 -11.24 -5.05 -25.38
CA ARG A 14 -10.58 -5.69 -26.53
C ARG A 14 -10.28 -4.70 -27.65
N ASP A 15 -11.25 -3.86 -28.01
CA ASP A 15 -11.08 -2.82 -29.03
C ASP A 15 -9.90 -1.87 -28.69
N GLU A 16 -9.80 -1.42 -27.45
CA GLU A 16 -8.72 -0.51 -27.05
C GLU A 16 -7.35 -1.23 -26.96
N MET A 17 -7.32 -2.48 -26.53
CA MET A 17 -6.10 -3.28 -26.51
C MET A 17 -5.58 -3.58 -27.92
N GLU A 18 -6.46 -3.88 -28.87
CA GLU A 18 -6.08 -4.11 -30.28
C GLU A 18 -5.55 -2.84 -30.94
N LYS A 19 -6.15 -1.67 -30.67
CA LYS A 19 -5.66 -0.38 -31.19
C LYS A 19 -4.23 -0.05 -30.80
N VAL A 20 -3.80 -0.50 -29.64
CA VAL A 20 -2.43 -0.28 -29.14
C VAL A 20 -1.48 -1.44 -29.48
N GLY A 21 -1.91 -2.36 -30.36
CA GLY A 21 -1.08 -3.45 -30.84
C GLY A 21 -0.96 -4.65 -29.89
N GLY A 22 -1.83 -4.74 -28.89
CA GLY A 22 -1.90 -5.90 -28.01
C GLY A 22 -2.38 -7.15 -28.77
N LEU A 23 -1.73 -8.28 -28.52
CA LEU A 23 -2.09 -9.58 -29.09
C LEU A 23 -2.86 -10.40 -28.06
N GLU A 24 -4.09 -10.79 -28.36
CA GLU A 24 -4.91 -11.59 -27.46
C GLU A 24 -4.39 -13.03 -27.38
N VAL A 25 -4.20 -13.53 -26.16
CA VAL A 25 -3.80 -14.90 -25.86
C VAL A 25 -4.78 -15.51 -24.85
N LEU A 26 -4.74 -16.83 -24.71
CA LEU A 26 -5.47 -17.53 -23.65
C LEU A 26 -4.51 -18.49 -22.96
N MET A 27 -4.26 -18.24 -21.69
CA MET A 27 -3.31 -19.01 -20.87
C MET A 27 -4.04 -19.92 -19.89
N PRO A 28 -3.39 -21.00 -19.37
CA PRO A 28 -4.01 -21.89 -18.40
C PRO A 28 -4.43 -21.18 -17.11
N GLY A 29 -5.66 -21.47 -16.62
CA GLY A 29 -6.10 -21.00 -15.30
C GLY A 29 -5.56 -21.87 -14.15
N VAL A 30 -5.30 -23.17 -14.42
CA VAL A 30 -4.61 -24.07 -13.49
C VAL A 30 -3.12 -24.03 -13.83
N GLN A 31 -2.30 -23.64 -12.89
CA GLN A 31 -0.89 -23.32 -13.09
C GLN A 31 0.00 -24.25 -12.28
N PRO A 32 1.14 -24.72 -12.84
CA PRO A 32 2.06 -25.61 -12.13
C PRO A 32 2.80 -24.87 -11.02
N ALA A 33 2.96 -25.54 -9.87
CA ALA A 33 3.62 -24.97 -8.70
C ALA A 33 5.07 -24.55 -8.97
N GLU A 34 5.77 -25.26 -9.86
CA GLU A 34 7.19 -25.04 -10.13
C GLU A 34 7.49 -23.61 -10.60
N LEU A 35 6.60 -22.99 -11.39
CA LEU A 35 6.77 -21.61 -11.86
C LEU A 35 6.61 -20.60 -10.71
N TRP A 36 5.69 -20.86 -9.79
CA TRP A 36 5.44 -20.04 -8.61
C TRP A 36 6.55 -20.19 -7.57
N GLN A 37 7.12 -21.40 -7.46
CA GLN A 37 8.29 -21.67 -6.62
C GLN A 37 9.54 -20.99 -7.18
N GLU A 38 9.72 -20.97 -8.51
CA GLU A 38 10.84 -20.27 -9.19
C GLU A 38 10.81 -18.76 -8.91
N SER A 39 9.64 -18.12 -8.90
CA SER A 39 9.50 -16.69 -8.60
C SER A 39 9.56 -16.38 -7.10
N GLY A 40 9.43 -17.38 -6.22
CA GLY A 40 9.30 -17.20 -4.77
C GLY A 40 7.88 -16.91 -4.30
N ARG A 41 6.97 -16.59 -5.21
CA ARG A 41 5.59 -16.18 -4.88
C ARG A 41 4.72 -17.33 -4.36
N TRP A 42 5.16 -18.58 -4.51
CA TRP A 42 4.47 -19.72 -3.89
C TRP A 42 4.29 -19.55 -2.38
N GLU A 43 5.29 -19.00 -1.70
CA GLU A 43 5.23 -18.73 -0.25
C GLU A 43 4.73 -17.31 0.05
N GLU A 44 5.14 -16.34 -0.74
CA GLU A 44 4.83 -14.92 -0.54
C GLU A 44 3.33 -14.60 -0.67
N ASP A 45 2.63 -15.16 -1.68
CA ASP A 45 1.19 -14.96 -1.87
C ASP A 45 0.34 -15.66 -0.78
N GLY A 46 0.96 -16.49 0.05
CA GLY A 46 0.38 -17.05 1.25
C GLY A 46 -0.94 -17.81 1.02
N PRO A 47 -1.95 -17.58 1.89
CA PRO A 47 -3.23 -18.29 1.82
C PRO A 47 -4.16 -17.83 0.70
N GLU A 48 -3.92 -16.69 0.06
CA GLU A 48 -4.71 -16.23 -1.08
C GLU A 48 -4.49 -17.09 -2.34
N LEU A 49 -3.35 -17.75 -2.42
CA LEU A 49 -3.04 -18.69 -3.48
C LEU A 49 -3.71 -20.03 -3.21
N LEU A 50 -4.81 -20.33 -3.90
CA LEU A 50 -5.50 -21.60 -3.77
C LEU A 50 -4.70 -22.73 -4.43
N ARG A 51 -4.10 -23.58 -3.60
CA ARG A 51 -3.26 -24.72 -4.00
C ARG A 51 -4.09 -25.98 -4.13
N LEU A 52 -3.74 -26.83 -5.09
CA LEU A 52 -4.41 -28.10 -5.34
C LEU A 52 -3.42 -29.15 -5.86
N ASN A 53 -3.81 -30.41 -5.77
CA ASN A 53 -3.03 -31.52 -6.30
C ASN A 53 -3.82 -32.26 -7.39
N ASP A 54 -3.10 -32.72 -8.42
CA ASP A 54 -3.70 -33.62 -9.39
C ASP A 54 -3.75 -35.08 -8.84
N ARG A 55 -4.31 -35.99 -9.66
CA ARG A 55 -4.40 -37.41 -9.30
C ARG A 55 -3.04 -38.11 -9.09
N HIS A 56 -1.95 -37.48 -9.49
CA HIS A 56 -0.58 -37.98 -9.36
C HIS A 56 0.20 -37.24 -8.26
N ASN A 57 -0.48 -36.48 -7.38
CA ASN A 57 0.09 -35.65 -6.33
C ASN A 57 1.06 -34.58 -6.81
N ARG A 58 0.90 -34.09 -8.04
CA ARG A 58 1.63 -32.91 -8.50
C ARG A 58 0.91 -31.65 -8.05
N GLU A 59 1.67 -30.70 -7.56
CA GLU A 59 1.13 -29.45 -7.03
C GLU A 59 0.83 -28.44 -8.13
N PHE A 60 -0.31 -27.78 -8.00
CA PHE A 60 -0.79 -26.70 -8.87
C PHE A 60 -1.45 -25.63 -8.02
N CYS A 61 -1.75 -24.48 -8.64
CA CYS A 61 -2.64 -23.49 -8.07
C CYS A 61 -3.68 -23.03 -9.09
N LEU A 62 -4.77 -22.41 -8.61
CA LEU A 62 -5.61 -21.58 -9.46
C LEU A 62 -4.98 -20.20 -9.58
N GLY A 63 -4.70 -19.75 -10.81
CA GLY A 63 -3.98 -18.52 -11.07
C GLY A 63 -4.71 -17.28 -10.56
N PRO A 64 -4.16 -16.57 -9.56
CA PRO A 64 -4.63 -15.24 -9.16
C PRO A 64 -4.20 -14.17 -10.16
N THR A 65 -3.16 -14.46 -10.91
CA THR A 65 -2.53 -13.65 -11.97
C THR A 65 -1.70 -14.58 -12.88
N HIS A 66 -1.02 -14.06 -13.90
CA HIS A 66 -0.32 -14.90 -14.90
C HIS A 66 1.12 -14.44 -15.22
N GLU A 67 1.78 -13.70 -14.33
CA GLU A 67 3.18 -13.27 -14.54
C GLU A 67 4.11 -14.46 -14.77
N GLU A 68 3.96 -15.51 -13.98
CA GLU A 68 4.77 -16.73 -14.08
C GLU A 68 4.56 -17.44 -15.42
N ILE A 69 3.31 -17.59 -15.84
CA ILE A 69 2.96 -18.29 -17.09
C ILE A 69 3.40 -17.49 -18.31
N ILE A 70 3.16 -16.18 -18.34
CA ILE A 70 3.53 -15.35 -19.49
C ILE A 70 5.05 -15.20 -19.61
N THR A 71 5.76 -15.21 -18.49
CA THR A 71 7.24 -15.18 -18.48
C THR A 71 7.81 -16.50 -19.03
N ASP A 72 7.24 -17.64 -18.64
CA ASP A 72 7.62 -18.93 -19.19
C ASP A 72 7.32 -19.01 -20.70
N LEU A 73 6.16 -18.51 -21.14
CA LEU A 73 5.81 -18.39 -22.55
C LEU A 73 6.82 -17.52 -23.29
N ALA A 74 7.14 -16.33 -22.76
CA ALA A 74 8.13 -15.43 -23.36
C ALA A 74 9.51 -16.08 -23.46
N ARG A 75 9.96 -16.79 -22.42
CA ARG A 75 11.22 -17.54 -22.38
C ARG A 75 11.31 -18.57 -23.52
N ARG A 76 10.20 -19.19 -23.90
CA ARG A 76 10.15 -20.23 -24.93
C ARG A 76 9.97 -19.68 -26.35
N GLU A 77 9.21 -18.61 -26.50
CA GLU A 77 8.78 -18.11 -27.81
C GLU A 77 9.63 -16.93 -28.33
N LEU A 78 10.22 -16.13 -27.45
CA LEU A 78 11.03 -14.98 -27.84
C LEU A 78 12.49 -15.42 -28.11
N ALA A 79 12.78 -15.73 -29.35
CA ALA A 79 14.09 -16.19 -29.78
C ALA A 79 14.99 -15.05 -30.27
N SER A 80 14.49 -13.85 -30.50
CA SER A 80 15.23 -12.72 -31.03
C SER A 80 14.74 -11.39 -30.50
N TYR A 81 15.67 -10.47 -30.21
CA TYR A 81 15.36 -9.09 -29.84
C TYR A 81 14.50 -8.35 -30.90
N LYS A 82 14.52 -8.80 -32.13
CA LYS A 82 13.69 -8.23 -33.22
C LYS A 82 12.19 -8.48 -33.04
N GLN A 83 11.82 -9.36 -32.12
CA GLN A 83 10.43 -9.61 -31.75
C GLN A 83 9.92 -8.62 -30.71
N LEU A 84 10.80 -7.78 -30.16
CA LEU A 84 10.48 -6.77 -29.15
C LEU A 84 10.33 -5.38 -29.78
N PRO A 85 9.50 -4.50 -29.20
CA PRO A 85 8.61 -4.78 -28.09
C PRO A 85 7.41 -5.66 -28.51
N ILE A 86 6.88 -6.42 -27.56
CA ILE A 86 5.67 -7.20 -27.76
C ILE A 86 4.76 -7.06 -26.54
N THR A 87 3.45 -6.97 -26.77
CA THR A 87 2.43 -6.93 -25.72
C THR A 87 1.42 -8.05 -25.95
N TRP A 88 1.29 -8.92 -24.96
CA TRP A 88 0.25 -9.95 -24.91
C TRP A 88 -0.78 -9.60 -23.85
N TYR A 89 -2.05 -9.87 -24.12
CA TYR A 89 -3.12 -9.70 -23.15
C TYR A 89 -4.11 -10.85 -23.20
N GLN A 90 -4.85 -11.03 -22.13
CA GLN A 90 -5.99 -11.95 -22.09
C GLN A 90 -7.15 -11.34 -21.30
N ILE A 91 -8.35 -11.86 -21.53
CA ILE A 91 -9.51 -11.61 -20.70
C ILE A 91 -9.93 -12.99 -20.17
N GLN A 92 -9.67 -13.25 -18.90
CA GLN A 92 -9.81 -14.57 -18.32
C GLN A 92 -10.22 -14.52 -16.86
N THR A 93 -10.85 -15.58 -16.40
CA THR A 93 -11.17 -15.83 -15.00
C THR A 93 -9.89 -16.01 -14.17
N LYS A 94 -9.83 -15.30 -13.04
CA LYS A 94 -8.85 -15.44 -11.99
C LYS A 94 -9.49 -15.96 -10.72
N PHE A 95 -8.71 -16.53 -9.85
CA PHE A 95 -9.16 -16.98 -8.54
C PHE A 95 -8.20 -16.51 -7.45
N ARG A 96 -8.75 -15.84 -6.42
CA ARG A 96 -8.04 -15.48 -5.19
C ARG A 96 -8.85 -15.98 -4.01
N ASP A 97 -8.24 -16.71 -3.07
CA ASP A 97 -8.95 -17.23 -1.90
C ASP A 97 -9.16 -16.13 -0.84
N GLU A 98 -9.87 -15.09 -1.26
CA GLU A 98 -10.20 -13.91 -0.48
C GLU A 98 -10.92 -14.30 0.82
N ILE A 99 -10.37 -13.88 1.95
CA ILE A 99 -10.90 -14.22 3.28
C ILE A 99 -12.24 -13.53 3.58
N ARG A 100 -12.49 -12.35 2.98
CA ARG A 100 -13.70 -11.55 3.23
C ARG A 100 -14.34 -11.08 1.92
N PRO A 101 -14.95 -12.00 1.12
CA PRO A 101 -15.69 -11.59 -0.07
C PRO A 101 -16.83 -10.65 0.32
N ARG A 102 -16.99 -9.56 -0.43
CA ARG A 102 -18.03 -8.54 -0.17
C ARG A 102 -18.36 -7.77 -1.45
N PHE A 103 -19.41 -6.96 -1.42
CA PHE A 103 -19.85 -6.13 -2.55
C PHE A 103 -20.15 -6.91 -3.84
N GLY A 104 -20.63 -8.15 -3.72
CA GLY A 104 -21.02 -8.98 -4.87
C GLY A 104 -19.81 -9.27 -5.78
N VAL A 105 -19.90 -8.84 -7.05
CA VAL A 105 -18.84 -9.09 -8.04
C VAL A 105 -17.60 -8.21 -7.88
N MET A 106 -17.64 -7.18 -7.03
CA MET A 106 -16.51 -6.24 -6.89
C MET A 106 -15.35 -6.85 -6.10
N ARG A 107 -15.65 -7.66 -5.08
CA ARG A 107 -14.64 -8.38 -4.29
C ARG A 107 -15.07 -9.83 -4.11
N SER A 108 -14.99 -10.60 -5.18
CA SER A 108 -15.32 -12.02 -5.22
C SER A 108 -14.04 -12.86 -5.33
N ARG A 109 -14.13 -14.14 -4.98
CA ARG A 109 -13.01 -15.08 -5.12
C ARG A 109 -12.71 -15.41 -6.57
N GLU A 110 -13.76 -15.56 -7.38
CA GLU A 110 -13.66 -15.82 -8.82
C GLU A 110 -14.15 -14.60 -9.58
N PHE A 111 -13.31 -14.05 -10.46
CA PHE A 111 -13.60 -12.84 -11.21
C PHE A 111 -12.90 -12.83 -12.56
N ILE A 112 -13.40 -12.04 -13.49
CA ILE A 112 -12.80 -11.88 -14.81
C ILE A 112 -11.87 -10.66 -14.78
N MET A 113 -10.63 -10.86 -15.23
CA MET A 113 -9.62 -9.84 -15.35
C MET A 113 -9.15 -9.72 -16.79
N LYS A 114 -8.93 -8.49 -17.27
CA LYS A 114 -8.03 -8.26 -18.37
C LYS A 114 -6.65 -8.04 -17.78
N ASP A 115 -5.73 -8.88 -18.11
CA ASP A 115 -4.31 -8.74 -17.78
C ASP A 115 -3.49 -8.64 -19.07
N ALA A 116 -2.51 -7.75 -19.07
CA ALA A 116 -1.62 -7.50 -20.20
C ALA A 116 -0.17 -7.41 -19.73
N TYR A 117 0.73 -7.94 -20.53
CA TYR A 117 2.13 -8.08 -20.23
C TYR A 117 2.95 -7.63 -21.44
N SER A 118 3.96 -6.81 -21.22
CA SER A 118 4.82 -6.34 -22.29
C SER A 118 6.28 -6.63 -22.02
N PHE A 119 7.02 -6.90 -23.08
CA PHE A 119 8.43 -7.24 -23.03
C PHE A 119 9.21 -6.27 -23.89
N HIS A 120 10.35 -5.78 -23.37
CA HIS A 120 11.12 -4.68 -23.94
C HIS A 120 12.62 -4.96 -23.87
N MET A 121 13.37 -4.25 -24.72
CA MET A 121 14.84 -4.25 -24.71
C MET A 121 15.43 -3.29 -23.68
N ASP A 122 14.73 -2.19 -23.43
CA ASP A 122 15.22 -1.08 -22.63
C ASP A 122 14.05 -0.33 -21.95
N GLN A 123 14.41 0.53 -21.00
CA GLN A 123 13.47 1.29 -20.20
C GLN A 123 12.68 2.32 -21.03
N ASP A 124 13.30 2.90 -22.07
CA ASP A 124 12.61 3.90 -22.90
C ASP A 124 11.46 3.27 -23.69
N SER A 125 11.69 2.08 -24.25
CA SER A 125 10.66 1.29 -24.92
C SER A 125 9.54 0.89 -23.97
N LEU A 126 9.87 0.50 -22.72
CA LEU A 126 8.89 0.17 -21.69
C LEU A 126 8.05 1.40 -21.34
N GLN A 127 8.68 2.56 -21.11
CA GLN A 127 7.98 3.80 -20.78
C GLN A 127 7.01 4.22 -21.90
N GLN A 128 7.41 4.12 -23.16
CA GLN A 128 6.51 4.41 -24.28
C GLN A 128 5.27 3.50 -24.27
N THR A 129 5.44 2.21 -24.03
CA THR A 129 4.29 1.30 -23.93
C THR A 129 3.45 1.58 -22.70
N TYR A 130 4.06 1.95 -21.58
CA TYR A 130 3.34 2.36 -20.37
C TYR A 130 2.44 3.57 -20.64
N ASP A 131 2.96 4.60 -21.31
CA ASP A 131 2.19 5.81 -21.66
C ASP A 131 1.04 5.48 -22.63
N VAL A 132 1.28 4.61 -23.59
CA VAL A 132 0.25 4.12 -24.52
C VAL A 132 -0.84 3.34 -23.78
N MET A 133 -0.47 2.49 -22.84
CA MET A 133 -1.41 1.75 -21.99
C MET A 133 -2.20 2.67 -21.07
N HIS A 134 -1.57 3.68 -20.49
CA HIS A 134 -2.25 4.71 -19.69
C HIS A 134 -3.35 5.40 -20.53
N GLN A 135 -3.05 5.75 -21.79
CA GLN A 135 -4.04 6.32 -22.70
C GLN A 135 -5.15 5.32 -23.06
N ALA A 136 -4.81 4.06 -23.27
CA ALA A 136 -5.79 3.01 -23.54
C ALA A 136 -6.78 2.84 -22.40
N TYR A 137 -6.30 2.82 -21.16
CA TYR A 137 -7.18 2.76 -19.98
C TYR A 137 -8.03 4.03 -19.83
N THR A 138 -7.47 5.20 -20.08
CA THR A 138 -8.23 6.46 -20.13
C THR A 138 -9.41 6.36 -21.12
N ASN A 139 -9.16 5.82 -22.31
CA ASN A 139 -10.20 5.62 -23.31
C ASN A 139 -11.26 4.59 -22.86
N ILE A 140 -10.83 3.48 -22.26
CA ILE A 140 -11.73 2.43 -21.74
C ILE A 140 -12.70 3.01 -20.70
N PHE A 141 -12.18 3.68 -19.66
CA PHE A 141 -13.03 4.27 -18.61
C PHE A 141 -13.91 5.40 -19.12
N THR A 142 -13.42 6.20 -20.06
CA THR A 142 -14.22 7.22 -20.76
C THR A 142 -15.37 6.59 -21.55
N ARG A 143 -15.13 5.50 -22.29
CA ARG A 143 -16.16 4.75 -23.04
C ARG A 143 -17.18 4.08 -22.12
N PHE A 144 -16.79 3.74 -20.88
CA PHE A 144 -17.73 3.26 -19.86
C PHE A 144 -18.62 4.38 -19.32
N GLY A 145 -18.27 5.67 -19.54
CA GLY A 145 -19.01 6.82 -19.03
C GLY A 145 -18.83 7.02 -17.53
N LEU A 146 -17.71 6.60 -16.99
CA LEU A 146 -17.38 6.69 -15.55
C LEU A 146 -16.61 7.98 -15.25
N ASP A 147 -16.85 8.55 -14.07
CA ASP A 147 -15.97 9.58 -13.50
C ASP A 147 -14.83 8.88 -12.77
N PHE A 148 -13.61 9.10 -13.21
CA PHE A 148 -12.43 8.40 -12.74
C PHE A 148 -11.21 9.32 -12.64
N ARG A 149 -10.24 8.88 -11.86
CA ARG A 149 -8.93 9.53 -11.75
C ARG A 149 -7.82 8.48 -11.86
N PRO A 150 -6.88 8.63 -12.80
CA PRO A 150 -5.60 7.94 -12.71
C PRO A 150 -4.83 8.50 -11.51
N VAL A 151 -4.42 7.64 -10.60
CA VAL A 151 -3.71 8.03 -9.39
C VAL A 151 -2.37 7.28 -9.31
N MET A 152 -1.36 7.94 -8.78
CA MET A 152 -0.10 7.28 -8.44
C MET A 152 -0.34 6.30 -7.29
N ALA A 153 0.14 5.07 -7.45
CA ALA A 153 -0.03 3.98 -6.52
C ALA A 153 1.29 3.31 -6.17
N ASP A 154 1.28 2.50 -5.14
CA ASP A 154 2.38 1.59 -4.83
C ASP A 154 2.39 0.40 -5.80
N SER A 155 3.56 -0.14 -6.13
CA SER A 155 3.69 -1.30 -7.02
C SER A 155 3.49 -2.64 -6.30
N GLY A 156 3.40 -2.64 -4.98
CA GLY A 156 3.20 -3.83 -4.16
C GLY A 156 4.30 -4.89 -4.34
N SER A 157 3.96 -6.15 -4.06
CA SER A 157 4.86 -7.32 -4.13
C SER A 157 5.39 -7.60 -5.55
N ILE A 158 4.71 -7.11 -6.60
CA ILE A 158 5.17 -7.27 -7.99
C ILE A 158 6.42 -6.43 -8.26
N GLY A 159 6.64 -5.36 -7.48
CA GLY A 159 7.78 -4.47 -7.61
C GLY A 159 7.66 -3.50 -8.79
N GLY A 160 8.74 -2.75 -9.05
CA GLY A 160 8.79 -1.72 -10.08
C GLY A 160 8.86 -0.29 -9.50
N THR A 161 9.15 0.69 -10.36
CA THR A 161 9.42 2.08 -9.96
C THR A 161 8.25 3.03 -10.18
N GLY A 162 7.18 2.59 -10.82
CA GLY A 162 6.01 3.43 -11.10
C GLY A 162 4.75 2.59 -11.32
N SER A 163 3.67 2.99 -10.70
CA SER A 163 2.36 2.37 -10.84
C SER A 163 1.28 3.43 -10.85
N HIS A 164 0.19 3.19 -11.61
CA HIS A 164 -1.02 3.99 -11.58
C HIS A 164 -2.23 3.07 -11.42
N GLU A 165 -3.20 3.56 -10.69
CA GLU A 165 -4.52 2.96 -10.55
C GLU A 165 -5.57 3.89 -11.14
N PHE A 166 -6.54 3.33 -11.88
CA PHE A 166 -7.67 4.07 -12.41
C PHE A 166 -8.85 3.92 -11.46
N HIS A 167 -8.98 4.86 -10.53
CA HIS A 167 -10.05 4.86 -9.53
C HIS A 167 -11.32 5.50 -10.09
N VAL A 168 -12.42 4.77 -10.02
CA VAL A 168 -13.76 5.32 -10.23
C VAL A 168 -14.20 6.01 -8.95
N LEU A 169 -14.61 7.27 -9.05
CA LEU A 169 -15.05 8.05 -7.91
C LEU A 169 -16.43 7.57 -7.45
N ALA A 170 -16.53 7.07 -6.23
CA ALA A 170 -17.77 6.60 -5.61
C ALA A 170 -17.71 6.73 -4.10
N ASP A 171 -18.80 7.19 -3.49
CA ASP A 171 -18.90 7.31 -2.02
C ASP A 171 -18.83 5.95 -1.29
N SER A 172 -19.10 4.86 -2.03
CA SER A 172 -19.03 3.48 -1.53
C SER A 172 -17.69 2.80 -1.79
N GLY A 173 -16.67 3.54 -2.23
CA GLY A 173 -15.32 3.02 -2.48
C GLY A 173 -14.64 2.54 -1.20
N GLU A 174 -13.68 1.63 -1.34
CA GLU A 174 -12.88 1.12 -0.22
C GLU A 174 -11.63 1.98 0.02
N ASP A 175 -11.03 2.49 -1.06
CA ASP A 175 -9.79 3.24 -1.00
C ASP A 175 -10.02 4.73 -1.04
N ALA A 176 -9.25 5.46 -0.25
CA ALA A 176 -9.25 6.91 -0.28
C ALA A 176 -8.14 7.42 -1.22
N ILE A 177 -8.48 8.41 -2.04
CA ILE A 177 -7.53 9.09 -2.91
C ILE A 177 -7.49 10.58 -2.61
N ALA A 178 -6.30 11.17 -2.72
CA ALA A 178 -6.11 12.61 -2.66
C ALA A 178 -5.94 13.15 -4.09
N PHE A 179 -6.74 14.13 -4.49
CA PHE A 179 -6.60 14.76 -5.78
C PHE A 179 -6.80 16.28 -5.71
N SER A 180 -6.18 16.99 -6.65
CA SER A 180 -6.27 18.43 -6.75
C SER A 180 -7.48 18.84 -7.60
N SER A 181 -8.19 19.88 -7.19
CA SER A 181 -9.21 20.54 -8.03
C SER A 181 -8.61 21.52 -9.04
N GLY A 182 -7.33 21.89 -8.88
CA GLY A 182 -6.66 22.91 -9.71
C GLY A 182 -5.52 22.38 -10.58
N SER A 183 -5.21 21.09 -10.51
CA SER A 183 -4.15 20.43 -11.28
C SER A 183 -4.49 18.97 -11.59
N ASN A 184 -3.63 18.30 -12.34
CA ASN A 184 -3.77 16.87 -12.63
C ASN A 184 -3.19 15.97 -11.51
N TYR A 185 -2.84 16.50 -10.35
CA TYR A 185 -2.34 15.71 -9.24
C TYR A 185 -3.45 14.81 -8.69
N ALA A 186 -3.17 13.51 -8.64
CA ALA A 186 -3.96 12.52 -7.93
C ALA A 186 -3.05 11.38 -7.45
N ALA A 187 -3.24 10.94 -6.23
CA ALA A 187 -2.48 9.84 -5.63
C ALA A 187 -3.36 9.06 -4.64
N ASN A 188 -3.12 7.76 -4.53
CA ASN A 188 -3.61 6.99 -3.38
C ASN A 188 -3.02 7.59 -2.09
N ILE A 189 -3.75 7.52 -0.98
CA ILE A 189 -3.28 8.04 0.32
C ILE A 189 -1.95 7.44 0.75
N GLU A 190 -1.63 6.24 0.28
CA GLU A 190 -0.35 5.55 0.51
C GLU A 190 0.83 6.24 -0.17
N LYS A 191 0.58 7.02 -1.23
CA LYS A 191 1.59 7.78 -2.00
C LYS A 191 1.41 9.28 -1.88
N ALA A 192 0.23 9.77 -1.46
CA ALA A 192 -0.03 11.19 -1.34
C ALA A 192 0.89 11.83 -0.31
N GLU A 193 1.70 12.81 -0.71
CA GLU A 193 2.57 13.53 0.20
C GLU A 193 1.78 14.54 1.03
N ALA A 194 2.04 14.55 2.34
CA ALA A 194 1.56 15.60 3.24
C ALA A 194 2.58 16.74 3.25
N LEU A 195 2.11 17.95 2.99
CA LEU A 195 2.96 19.13 3.12
C LEU A 195 3.16 19.47 4.62
N PRO A 196 4.35 19.95 5.01
CA PRO A 196 4.57 20.46 6.35
C PRO A 196 3.61 21.62 6.63
N PRO A 197 3.14 21.77 7.89
CA PRO A 197 2.34 22.93 8.28
C PRO A 197 3.05 24.23 7.92
N GLN A 198 2.27 25.21 7.43
CA GLN A 198 2.83 26.51 7.04
C GLN A 198 3.10 27.39 8.27
N GLY A 199 4.13 28.21 8.20
CA GLY A 199 4.50 29.15 9.25
C GLY A 199 5.58 28.61 10.18
N GLU A 200 5.93 29.43 11.18
CA GLU A 200 6.89 29.03 12.21
C GLU A 200 6.19 28.15 13.27
N ARG A 201 6.97 27.25 13.87
CA ARG A 201 6.49 26.45 15.00
C ARG A 201 6.00 27.39 16.10
N PRO A 202 4.83 27.14 16.73
CA PRO A 202 4.38 27.94 17.86
C PRO A 202 5.43 27.99 18.97
N ALA A 203 5.50 29.14 19.67
CA ALA A 203 6.46 29.34 20.73
C ALA A 203 6.19 28.41 21.94
N ALA A 204 7.26 27.97 22.59
CA ALA A 204 7.18 27.28 23.87
C ALA A 204 6.71 28.26 24.95
N THR A 205 5.50 28.08 25.45
CA THR A 205 4.88 28.96 26.46
C THR A 205 4.58 28.24 27.76
N GLU A 206 4.62 26.91 27.77
CA GLU A 206 4.32 26.07 28.94
C GLU A 206 5.61 25.41 29.46
N GLU A 207 5.70 25.25 30.77
CA GLU A 207 6.75 24.45 31.40
C GLU A 207 6.39 22.96 31.36
N LYS A 208 7.39 22.11 31.12
CA LYS A 208 7.21 20.65 31.17
C LYS A 208 6.85 20.22 32.57
N THR A 209 5.70 19.57 32.71
CA THR A 209 5.19 19.00 33.98
C THR A 209 4.79 17.55 33.80
N THR A 210 4.94 16.76 34.85
CA THR A 210 4.46 15.35 34.86
C THR A 210 3.03 15.30 35.42
N VAL A 211 2.17 14.54 34.76
CA VAL A 211 0.79 14.32 35.20
C VAL A 211 0.51 12.82 35.34
N GLU A 212 -0.17 12.43 36.41
CA GLU A 212 -0.61 11.06 36.64
C GLU A 212 -1.83 10.78 35.76
N THR A 213 -1.77 9.68 34.98
CA THR A 213 -2.80 9.24 34.06
C THR A 213 -3.06 7.73 34.20
N PRO A 214 -3.45 7.27 35.39
CA PRO A 214 -3.56 5.85 35.70
C PRO A 214 -4.57 5.15 34.77
N GLY A 215 -4.14 4.07 34.13
CA GLY A 215 -5.00 3.27 33.23
C GLY A 215 -5.41 3.98 31.96
N LYS A 216 -4.68 5.02 31.54
CA LYS A 216 -4.88 5.72 30.27
C LYS A 216 -3.75 5.39 29.31
N HIS A 217 -4.10 4.73 28.19
CA HIS A 217 -3.14 4.17 27.24
C HIS A 217 -3.34 4.66 25.81
N SER A 218 -4.54 5.13 25.46
CA SER A 218 -4.84 5.66 24.13
C SER A 218 -4.90 7.20 24.12
N ILE A 219 -4.71 7.79 22.96
CA ILE A 219 -4.84 9.25 22.77
C ILE A 219 -6.23 9.74 23.20
N GLU A 220 -7.28 8.97 22.85
CA GLU A 220 -8.66 9.31 23.22
C GLU A 220 -8.85 9.35 24.73
N GLU A 221 -8.32 8.36 25.45
CA GLU A 221 -8.41 8.29 26.91
C GLU A 221 -7.62 9.42 27.60
N VAL A 222 -6.39 9.70 27.11
CA VAL A 222 -5.53 10.73 27.67
C VAL A 222 -6.08 12.12 27.38
N SER A 223 -6.50 12.41 26.15
CA SER A 223 -7.08 13.70 25.77
C SER A 223 -8.37 13.99 26.51
N ALA A 224 -9.27 12.99 26.63
CA ALA A 224 -10.51 13.12 27.43
C ALA A 224 -10.23 13.35 28.92
N PHE A 225 -9.26 12.62 29.50
CA PHE A 225 -8.87 12.75 30.90
C PHE A 225 -8.28 14.13 31.21
N LEU A 226 -7.41 14.63 30.37
CA LEU A 226 -6.75 15.93 30.52
C LEU A 226 -7.60 17.10 29.98
N LYS A 227 -8.72 16.79 29.31
CA LYS A 227 -9.65 17.77 28.69
C LYS A 227 -8.95 18.68 27.68
N ILE A 228 -8.16 18.07 26.81
CA ILE A 228 -7.42 18.71 25.71
C ILE A 228 -7.83 18.08 24.37
N ASP A 229 -7.53 18.77 23.28
CA ASP A 229 -7.73 18.22 21.93
C ASP A 229 -6.67 17.16 21.62
N ALA A 230 -7.04 16.12 20.86
CA ALA A 230 -6.11 15.08 20.43
C ALA A 230 -4.93 15.63 19.62
N SER A 231 -5.12 16.75 18.90
CA SER A 231 -4.06 17.43 18.15
C SER A 231 -2.97 18.06 19.04
N GLN A 232 -3.24 18.22 20.34
CA GLN A 232 -2.25 18.66 21.33
C GLN A 232 -1.45 17.51 21.94
N CYS A 233 -1.77 16.26 21.59
CA CYS A 233 -1.05 15.08 22.02
C CYS A 233 -0.10 14.61 20.91
N LEU A 234 1.02 14.02 21.31
CA LEU A 234 1.88 13.22 20.42
C LEU A 234 1.86 11.76 20.86
N LYS A 235 1.72 10.86 19.90
CA LYS A 235 1.87 9.42 20.11
C LYS A 235 3.20 8.93 19.53
N THR A 236 3.88 8.10 20.30
CA THR A 236 5.15 7.48 19.91
C THR A 236 4.92 6.00 19.68
N LEU A 237 5.14 5.56 18.45
CA LEU A 237 5.03 4.17 18.03
C LEU A 237 6.44 3.60 17.86
N LEU A 238 6.72 2.46 18.48
CA LEU A 238 8.00 1.79 18.32
C LEU A 238 7.88 0.68 17.29
N VAL A 239 8.74 0.73 16.28
CA VAL A 239 8.81 -0.25 15.19
C VAL A 239 10.19 -0.86 15.10
N VAL A 240 10.28 -2.05 14.51
CA VAL A 240 11.57 -2.71 14.24
C VAL A 240 12.34 -1.88 13.23
N GLY A 241 13.60 -1.63 13.51
CA GLY A 241 14.49 -0.89 12.61
C GLY A 241 15.09 -1.77 11.51
N ALA A 242 15.63 -1.13 10.48
CA ALA A 242 16.32 -1.80 9.37
C ALA A 242 17.62 -2.50 9.79
N GLU A 243 18.29 -2.00 10.82
CA GLU A 243 19.47 -2.64 11.38
C GLU A 243 19.08 -3.77 12.34
N GLU A 244 19.91 -4.81 12.42
CA GLU A 244 19.66 -5.96 13.26
C GLU A 244 19.47 -5.56 14.74
N ASN A 245 18.40 -6.02 15.36
CA ASN A 245 18.02 -5.72 16.75
C ASN A 245 17.78 -4.22 17.06
N SER A 246 17.63 -3.37 16.07
CA SER A 246 17.32 -1.96 16.28
C SER A 246 15.81 -1.71 16.41
N VAL A 247 15.46 -0.63 17.09
CA VAL A 247 14.10 -0.11 17.24
C VAL A 247 14.11 1.37 16.88
N VAL A 248 13.08 1.79 16.16
CA VAL A 248 12.88 3.19 15.73
C VAL A 248 11.58 3.71 16.32
N ALA A 249 11.59 4.95 16.79
CA ALA A 249 10.41 5.63 17.28
C ALA A 249 9.81 6.51 16.19
N LEU A 250 8.57 6.24 15.81
CA LEU A 250 7.78 7.05 14.91
C LEU A 250 6.82 7.91 15.74
N VAL A 251 6.93 9.23 15.60
CA VAL A 251 6.14 10.19 16.39
C VAL A 251 5.13 10.89 15.51
N LEU A 252 3.86 10.76 15.89
CA LEU A 252 2.72 11.31 15.16
C LEU A 252 1.91 12.24 16.07
N ARG A 253 1.24 13.21 15.45
CA ARG A 253 0.23 14.00 16.16
C ARG A 253 -0.95 13.09 16.55
N GLY A 254 -1.54 13.30 17.71
CA GLY A 254 -2.49 12.38 18.30
C GLY A 254 -3.74 12.10 17.45
N ASP A 255 -4.19 13.06 16.67
CA ASP A 255 -5.32 12.96 15.74
C ASP A 255 -4.95 12.34 14.36
N HIS A 256 -3.69 11.96 14.15
CA HIS A 256 -3.23 11.30 12.93
C HIS A 256 -3.05 9.80 13.13
N GLU A 257 -3.23 9.02 12.07
CA GLU A 257 -2.91 7.59 12.01
C GLU A 257 -1.61 7.34 11.24
N LEU A 258 -0.90 6.26 11.62
CA LEU A 258 0.29 5.83 10.89
C LEU A 258 -0.10 5.29 9.52
N ASN A 259 0.55 5.79 8.49
CA ASN A 259 0.52 5.16 7.18
C ASN A 259 1.71 4.17 7.11
N GLU A 260 1.42 2.88 7.25
CA GLU A 260 2.44 1.84 7.34
C GLU A 260 3.28 1.74 6.07
N ILE A 261 2.67 1.87 4.89
CA ILE A 261 3.36 1.81 3.59
C ILE A 261 4.37 2.96 3.45
N LYS A 262 4.01 4.17 3.90
CA LYS A 262 4.96 5.29 3.93
C LYS A 262 6.08 5.09 4.95
N ALA A 263 5.76 4.49 6.09
CA ALA A 263 6.74 4.21 7.13
C ALA A 263 7.76 3.16 6.68
N GLU A 264 7.35 2.15 5.92
CA GLU A 264 8.24 1.14 5.32
C GLU A 264 9.27 1.72 4.33
N GLN A 265 9.00 2.89 3.75
CA GLN A 265 9.92 3.55 2.82
C GLN A 265 11.02 4.36 3.53
N LEU A 266 10.97 4.45 4.85
CA LEU A 266 12.02 5.10 5.64
C LEU A 266 13.24 4.16 5.75
N GLU A 267 14.42 4.65 5.39
CA GLU A 267 15.66 3.86 5.40
C GLU A 267 15.98 3.23 6.76
N GLN A 268 15.47 3.80 7.85
CA GLN A 268 15.71 3.36 9.21
C GLN A 268 14.74 2.29 9.68
N VAL A 269 13.66 2.02 8.94
CA VAL A 269 12.56 1.10 9.32
C VAL A 269 12.69 -0.22 8.55
N ALA A 270 12.42 -1.33 9.22
CA ALA A 270 12.40 -2.64 8.57
C ALA A 270 11.21 -2.75 7.61
N ALA A 271 11.42 -3.41 6.47
CA ALA A 271 10.36 -3.80 5.54
C ALA A 271 10.28 -5.33 5.47
N PRO A 272 9.11 -5.94 5.68
CA PRO A 272 7.83 -5.30 6.01
C PRO A 272 7.82 -4.67 7.40
N LEU A 273 6.99 -3.63 7.58
CA LEU A 273 6.87 -2.93 8.86
C LEU A 273 6.38 -3.89 9.94
N CYS A 274 7.10 -3.92 11.04
CA CYS A 274 6.72 -4.68 12.24
C CYS A 274 6.77 -3.75 13.46
N PHE A 275 5.70 -3.75 14.25
CA PHE A 275 5.74 -3.08 15.56
C PHE A 275 6.67 -3.82 16.51
N ALA A 276 7.37 -3.06 17.34
CA ALA A 276 8.23 -3.62 18.37
C ALA A 276 7.41 -4.44 19.38
N SER A 277 7.94 -5.59 19.82
CA SER A 277 7.31 -6.40 20.86
C SER A 277 7.28 -5.65 22.21
N GLU A 278 6.39 -6.04 23.11
CA GLU A 278 6.33 -5.47 24.46
C GLU A 278 7.67 -5.53 25.20
N GLU A 279 8.45 -6.59 24.99
CA GLU A 279 9.78 -6.75 25.55
C GLU A 279 10.76 -5.73 25.00
N GLN A 280 10.74 -5.50 23.68
CA GLN A 280 11.54 -4.47 23.03
C GLN A 280 11.14 -3.06 23.48
N VAL A 281 9.83 -2.78 23.56
CA VAL A 281 9.29 -1.51 24.06
C VAL A 281 9.80 -1.25 25.47
N LYS A 282 9.69 -2.23 26.37
CA LYS A 282 10.14 -2.12 27.76
C LYS A 282 11.66 -1.96 27.88
N ALA A 283 12.42 -2.63 27.02
CA ALA A 283 13.88 -2.51 27.01
C ALA A 283 14.33 -1.10 26.59
N VAL A 284 13.64 -0.47 25.64
CA VAL A 284 13.99 0.84 25.07
C VAL A 284 13.40 2.00 25.87
N ALA A 285 12.13 1.92 26.25
CA ALA A 285 11.38 3.01 26.88
C ALA A 285 11.24 2.86 28.42
N GLY A 286 11.49 1.69 28.97
CA GLY A 286 11.35 1.44 30.41
C GLY A 286 9.90 1.29 30.89
N CYS A 287 8.91 1.37 29.99
CA CYS A 287 7.48 1.31 30.30
C CYS A 287 6.74 0.42 29.30
N ALA A 288 5.45 0.17 29.57
CA ALA A 288 4.55 -0.50 28.64
C ALA A 288 4.11 0.43 27.48
N PRO A 289 3.65 -0.13 26.33
CA PRO A 289 2.98 0.64 25.30
C PRO A 289 1.84 1.50 25.86
N GLY A 290 1.70 2.74 25.35
CA GLY A 290 0.70 3.71 25.83
C GLY A 290 1.26 4.77 26.78
N SER A 291 2.46 4.56 27.36
CA SER A 291 3.17 5.57 28.15
C SER A 291 4.48 6.01 27.53
N VAL A 292 4.75 5.59 26.30
CA VAL A 292 6.01 5.90 25.56
C VAL A 292 5.95 7.32 25.03
N GLY A 293 6.99 8.10 25.34
CA GLY A 293 7.21 9.45 24.83
C GLY A 293 8.39 9.49 23.85
N PRO A 294 8.62 10.63 23.19
CA PRO A 294 9.67 10.77 22.18
C PRO A 294 11.09 10.95 22.75
N ASP A 295 11.21 11.17 24.05
CA ASP A 295 12.53 11.36 24.73
C ASP A 295 13.19 9.99 24.98
N LEU A 296 13.77 9.43 23.93
CA LEU A 296 14.38 8.10 23.91
C LEU A 296 15.80 8.16 23.34
N ASN A 297 16.65 7.24 23.80
CA ASN A 297 18.02 7.12 23.28
C ASN A 297 18.11 6.17 22.08
N ILE A 298 17.24 6.37 21.09
CA ILE A 298 17.18 5.66 19.82
C ILE A 298 16.88 6.65 18.69
N THR A 299 16.85 6.18 17.45
CA THR A 299 16.39 6.99 16.31
C THR A 299 14.93 7.36 16.49
N VAL A 300 14.63 8.66 16.48
CA VAL A 300 13.28 9.22 16.58
C VAL A 300 12.96 9.96 15.29
N ILE A 301 11.88 9.58 14.63
CA ILE A 301 11.39 10.20 13.40
C ILE A 301 10.01 10.78 13.70
N ALA A 302 9.87 12.10 13.61
CA ALA A 302 8.61 12.80 13.78
C ALA A 302 8.03 13.18 12.42
N ASP A 303 6.73 12.99 12.24
CA ASP A 303 6.04 13.51 11.06
C ASP A 303 6.02 15.04 11.10
N HIS A 304 5.76 15.68 9.95
CA HIS A 304 5.76 17.13 9.85
C HIS A 304 4.83 17.82 10.85
N SER A 305 3.66 17.25 11.10
CA SER A 305 2.68 17.81 12.03
C SER A 305 3.12 17.65 13.47
N ALA A 306 3.66 16.50 13.85
CA ALA A 306 4.22 16.28 15.18
C ALA A 306 5.43 17.20 15.44
N ALA A 307 6.33 17.32 14.46
CA ALA A 307 7.49 18.20 14.53
C ALA A 307 7.12 19.69 14.65
N HIS A 308 5.96 20.08 14.15
CA HIS A 308 5.45 21.47 14.24
C HIS A 308 4.67 21.76 15.54
N THR A 309 4.28 20.74 16.30
CA THR A 309 3.51 20.91 17.52
C THR A 309 4.40 21.41 18.67
N ALA A 310 3.88 22.40 19.43
CA ALA A 310 4.51 22.94 20.63
C ALA A 310 3.59 22.76 21.86
N ASN A 311 4.16 22.78 23.06
CA ASN A 311 3.43 22.62 24.33
C ASN A 311 2.57 21.35 24.37
N PHE A 312 3.07 20.26 23.78
CA PHE A 312 2.31 19.02 23.60
C PHE A 312 2.30 18.14 24.85
N VAL A 313 1.36 17.21 24.85
CA VAL A 313 1.29 16.11 25.80
C VAL A 313 1.82 14.85 25.14
N CYS A 314 2.66 14.08 25.85
CA CYS A 314 3.18 12.80 25.38
C CYS A 314 3.43 11.85 26.56
N GLY A 315 3.68 10.58 26.29
CA GLY A 315 4.11 9.62 27.30
C GLY A 315 5.34 10.09 28.06
N ALA A 316 5.47 9.72 29.31
CA ALA A 316 6.57 10.11 30.19
C ALA A 316 7.65 9.01 30.30
N ASN A 317 7.58 7.94 29.49
CA ASN A 317 8.42 6.74 29.59
C ASN A 317 8.36 6.10 31.00
N GLU A 318 7.19 6.25 31.64
CA GLU A 318 6.87 5.65 32.93
C GLU A 318 5.39 5.28 32.95
N ASP A 319 5.09 4.06 33.40
CA ASP A 319 3.72 3.54 33.38
C ASP A 319 2.72 4.45 34.11
N GLY A 320 1.61 4.76 33.44
CA GLY A 320 0.55 5.59 33.98
C GLY A 320 0.88 7.07 34.13
N LYS A 321 1.91 7.57 33.45
CA LYS A 321 2.32 8.98 33.48
C LYS A 321 2.47 9.57 32.08
N HIS A 322 2.15 10.86 31.98
CA HIS A 322 2.38 11.67 30.78
C HIS A 322 3.07 12.98 31.14
N PHE A 323 3.81 13.54 30.20
CA PHE A 323 4.30 14.89 30.26
C PHE A 323 3.32 15.85 29.59
N LYS A 324 3.17 17.05 30.15
CA LYS A 324 2.43 18.18 29.58
C LYS A 324 3.38 19.38 29.41
N GLY A 325 3.13 20.24 28.41
CA GLY A 325 3.96 21.40 28.12
C GLY A 325 5.30 21.07 27.50
N VAL A 326 5.40 19.93 26.82
CA VAL A 326 6.65 19.47 26.17
C VAL A 326 6.87 20.23 24.88
N ASN A 327 8.11 20.51 24.58
CA ASN A 327 8.54 21.14 23.33
C ASN A 327 9.76 20.41 22.79
N TRP A 328 9.89 20.42 21.47
CA TRP A 328 11.09 19.93 20.80
C TRP A 328 12.26 20.85 21.10
N GLY A 329 13.42 20.26 21.36
CA GLY A 329 14.69 20.98 21.59
C GLY A 329 15.26 21.67 20.35
#